data_c275bfe7d4b5a6ec8355f05aad20758c
#
_entry.id   c275bfe7d4b5a6ec8355f05aad20758c
#
_cell.length_a   1.000
_cell.length_b   1.000
_cell.length_c   1.000
_cell.angle_alpha   90.00
_cell.angle_beta   90.00
_cell.angle_gamma   90.00
#
_symmetry.space_group_name_H-M   'P 1'
#
loop_
_entity.id
_entity.type
_entity.pdbx_description
1 polymer ?
#
loop_
_entity_poly.entity_id
_entity_poly.type
_entity_poly.pdbx_seq_one_letter_code
_entity_poly.pdbx_strand_id
1 'polypeptide(L)'
;LFLYAAAAIPIFYLPALFYGPRTNFAVIDNWRFWIIHLWVEGFFELFATVLVAVMFVVLGMVTARTATRVIYLDAILYLTGGIVGTGHHWYFTGQGTLNMGLAASFSALEVVPLTLLTLDAWDFIRLRERRCEDCQASFADRHHWAIYFLMAVGFWNFVGAGVFGFLINLPIVSYFEMGTALTSNHGHAALFGVFGMLALAVLVFCLRALARDEVWTRAERWIEIGFWGLH
;
A
#
# COMPACT_ATOMS: atom_id res chain seq x y z
N LEU A 1 -12.45 10.61 -5.42
CA LEU A 1 -11.05 10.15 -5.53
C LEU A 1 -10.96 8.66 -5.86
N PHE A 2 -11.63 7.78 -5.12
CA PHE A 2 -11.60 6.33 -5.35
C PHE A 2 -11.91 5.94 -6.81
N LEU A 3 -12.99 6.47 -7.38
CA LEU A 3 -13.36 6.19 -8.76
C LEU A 3 -12.29 6.68 -9.76
N TYR A 4 -11.72 7.85 -9.52
CA TYR A 4 -10.67 8.40 -10.38
C TYR A 4 -9.39 7.57 -10.29
N ALA A 5 -8.98 7.16 -9.08
CA ALA A 5 -7.83 6.28 -8.89
C ALA A 5 -8.04 4.93 -9.59
N ALA A 6 -9.20 4.30 -9.39
CA ALA A 6 -9.55 3.04 -10.03
C ALA A 6 -9.56 3.12 -11.57
N ALA A 7 -10.05 4.21 -12.14
CA ALA A 7 -10.04 4.43 -13.59
C ALA A 7 -8.64 4.75 -14.12
N ALA A 8 -7.83 5.49 -13.35
CA ALA A 8 -6.48 5.86 -13.73
C ALA A 8 -5.54 4.64 -13.84
N ILE A 9 -5.71 3.63 -12.99
CA ILE A 9 -4.88 2.41 -12.99
C ILE A 9 -4.77 1.78 -14.39
N PRO A 10 -5.86 1.36 -15.06
CA PRO A 10 -5.75 0.79 -16.41
C PRO A 10 -5.38 1.83 -17.48
N ILE A 11 -5.84 3.06 -17.36
CA ILE A 11 -5.57 4.11 -18.37
C ILE A 11 -4.10 4.48 -18.39
N PHE A 12 -3.46 4.65 -17.22
CA PHE A 12 -2.04 5.00 -17.15
C PHE A 12 -1.10 3.86 -17.51
N TYR A 13 -1.56 2.62 -17.50
CA TYR A 13 -0.76 1.49 -17.97
C TYR A 13 -0.59 1.48 -19.50
N LEU A 14 -1.59 1.95 -20.25
CA LEU A 14 -1.57 1.92 -21.72
C LEU A 14 -0.36 2.64 -22.33
N PRO A 15 0.05 3.84 -21.88
CA PRO A 15 1.24 4.52 -22.40
C PRO A 15 2.54 3.71 -22.25
N ALA A 16 2.65 2.80 -21.29
CA ALA A 16 3.83 1.94 -21.15
C ALA A 16 4.07 1.04 -22.37
N LEU A 17 3.05 0.85 -23.20
CA LEU A 17 3.12 0.07 -24.43
C LEU A 17 3.57 0.88 -25.64
N PHE A 18 3.74 2.20 -25.53
CA PHE A 18 4.09 3.11 -26.63
C PHE A 18 5.59 3.10 -26.90
N TYR A 19 6.09 2.00 -27.43
CA TYR A 19 7.45 1.87 -27.94
C TYR A 19 7.50 0.90 -29.09
N GLY A 20 8.57 0.95 -29.87
CA GLY A 20 8.77 0.08 -31.04
C GLY A 20 10.18 -0.52 -31.08
N PRO A 21 10.43 -1.47 -31.98
CA PRO A 21 11.72 -2.18 -32.10
C PRO A 21 12.94 -1.27 -32.35
N ARG A 22 12.71 -0.04 -32.81
CA ARG A 22 13.77 0.93 -33.10
C ARG A 22 13.90 2.03 -32.05
N THR A 23 13.11 1.97 -30.97
CA THR A 23 13.21 2.97 -29.90
C THR A 23 14.51 2.76 -29.15
N ASN A 24 15.24 3.86 -28.88
CA ASN A 24 16.47 3.79 -28.10
C ASN A 24 16.21 3.23 -26.69
N PHE A 25 17.09 2.36 -26.22
CA PHE A 25 16.94 1.67 -24.93
C PHE A 25 16.80 2.64 -23.76
N ALA A 26 17.64 3.67 -23.68
CA ALA A 26 17.58 4.66 -22.59
C ALA A 26 16.23 5.41 -22.57
N VAL A 27 15.67 5.71 -23.77
CA VAL A 27 14.34 6.33 -23.87
C VAL A 27 13.25 5.38 -23.43
N ILE A 28 13.32 4.10 -23.82
CA ILE A 28 12.35 3.08 -23.38
C ILE A 28 12.41 2.92 -21.87
N ASP A 29 13.59 2.81 -21.30
CA ASP A 29 13.81 2.56 -19.89
C ASP A 29 13.26 3.72 -19.04
N ASN A 30 13.60 4.94 -19.37
CA ASN A 30 13.02 6.12 -18.72
C ASN A 30 11.50 6.18 -18.84
N TRP A 31 10.97 5.94 -20.04
CA TRP A 31 9.54 6.00 -20.30
C TRP A 31 8.76 4.93 -19.53
N ARG A 32 9.24 3.68 -19.55
CA ARG A 32 8.61 2.58 -18.85
C ARG A 32 8.60 2.78 -17.34
N PHE A 33 9.73 3.15 -16.75
CA PHE A 33 9.80 3.38 -15.32
C PHE A 33 8.95 4.57 -14.88
N TRP A 34 8.93 5.64 -15.66
CA TRP A 34 8.05 6.77 -15.36
C TRP A 34 6.57 6.36 -15.33
N ILE A 35 6.11 5.60 -16.32
CA ILE A 35 4.74 5.10 -16.37
C ILE A 35 4.47 4.08 -15.25
N ILE A 36 5.36 3.10 -15.03
CA ILE A 36 5.19 2.07 -14.00
C ILE A 36 5.15 2.70 -12.62
N HIS A 37 6.02 3.65 -12.35
CA HIS A 37 6.06 4.35 -11.07
C HIS A 37 4.76 5.14 -10.82
N LEU A 38 4.30 5.94 -11.77
CA LEU A 38 3.00 6.61 -11.68
C LEU A 38 1.84 5.64 -11.49
N TRP A 39 1.92 4.49 -12.13
CA TRP A 39 0.88 3.48 -12.06
C TRP A 39 0.83 2.80 -10.69
N VAL A 40 1.97 2.35 -10.18
CA VAL A 40 2.08 1.64 -8.89
C VAL A 40 2.09 2.64 -7.73
N GLU A 41 3.07 3.50 -7.67
CA GLU A 41 3.36 4.39 -6.54
C GLU A 41 2.59 5.73 -6.58
N GLY A 42 1.78 5.93 -7.61
CA GLY A 42 0.85 7.04 -7.67
C GLY A 42 -0.60 6.57 -7.51
N PHE A 43 -1.16 6.01 -8.57
CA PHE A 43 -2.60 5.73 -8.61
C PHE A 43 -3.01 4.45 -7.86
N PHE A 44 -2.19 3.41 -7.89
CA PHE A 44 -2.53 2.15 -7.23
C PHE A 44 -2.45 2.28 -5.71
N GLU A 45 -1.46 3.00 -5.21
CA GLU A 45 -1.33 3.26 -3.76
C GLU A 45 -2.41 4.21 -3.25
N LEU A 46 -2.74 5.27 -4.00
CA LEU A 46 -3.89 6.11 -3.67
C LEU A 46 -5.19 5.29 -3.59
N PHE A 47 -5.40 4.36 -4.53
CA PHE A 47 -6.54 3.45 -4.50
C PHE A 47 -6.53 2.59 -3.23
N ALA A 48 -5.39 1.99 -2.87
CA ALA A 48 -5.25 1.16 -1.69
C ALA A 48 -5.52 1.94 -0.40
N THR A 49 -4.91 3.11 -0.25
CA THR A 49 -5.12 3.97 0.93
C THR A 49 -6.58 4.39 1.08
N VAL A 50 -7.25 4.76 -0.02
CA VAL A 50 -8.69 5.10 0.02
C VAL A 50 -9.52 3.89 0.45
N LEU A 51 -9.22 2.70 -0.08
CA LEU A 51 -9.96 1.48 0.27
C LEU A 51 -9.74 1.09 1.74
N VAL A 52 -8.51 1.14 2.25
CA VAL A 52 -8.20 0.92 3.68
C VAL A 52 -8.94 1.93 4.55
N ALA A 53 -8.91 3.22 4.18
CA ALA A 53 -9.61 4.28 4.90
C ALA A 53 -11.13 4.03 4.97
N VAL A 54 -11.75 3.62 3.86
CA VAL A 54 -13.17 3.25 3.81
C VAL A 54 -13.44 2.06 4.72
N MET A 55 -12.61 1.02 4.68
CA MET A 55 -12.75 -0.16 5.53
C MET A 55 -12.67 0.20 7.01
N PHE A 56 -11.70 1.03 7.42
CA PHE A 56 -11.60 1.47 8.81
C PHE A 56 -12.78 2.31 9.27
N VAL A 57 -13.33 3.15 8.40
CA VAL A 57 -14.56 3.91 8.70
C VAL A 57 -15.77 2.98 8.84
N VAL A 58 -15.94 2.02 7.93
CA VAL A 58 -17.04 1.03 7.96
C VAL A 58 -16.95 0.16 9.21
N LEU A 59 -15.74 -0.22 9.61
CA LEU A 59 -15.49 -0.98 10.85
C LEU A 59 -15.60 -0.12 12.13
N GLY A 60 -15.79 1.20 11.99
CA GLY A 60 -15.91 2.13 13.12
C GLY A 60 -14.60 2.40 13.86
N MET A 61 -13.46 2.08 13.26
CA MET A 61 -12.13 2.21 13.86
C MET A 61 -11.56 3.63 13.74
N VAL A 62 -11.91 4.33 12.67
CA VAL A 62 -11.45 5.69 12.37
C VAL A 62 -12.65 6.56 12.01
N THR A 63 -12.59 7.85 12.35
CA THR A 63 -13.66 8.78 11.95
C THR A 63 -13.54 9.12 10.46
N ALA A 64 -14.69 9.38 9.81
CA ALA A 64 -14.70 9.82 8.42
C ALA A 64 -13.89 11.11 8.19
N ARG A 65 -13.81 12.00 9.21
CA ARG A 65 -13.01 13.21 9.15
C ARG A 65 -11.52 12.90 9.10
N THR A 66 -11.03 12.00 9.95
CA THR A 66 -9.63 11.54 9.94
C THR A 66 -9.30 10.87 8.62
N ALA A 67 -10.12 9.92 8.19
CA ALA A 67 -9.95 9.23 6.90
C ALA A 67 -9.85 10.22 5.73
N THR A 68 -10.75 11.20 5.66
CA THR A 68 -10.73 12.23 4.62
C THR A 68 -9.43 13.04 4.62
N ARG A 69 -8.94 13.45 5.80
CA ARG A 69 -7.68 14.20 5.89
C ARG A 69 -6.49 13.39 5.42
N VAL A 70 -6.44 12.12 5.81
CA VAL A 70 -5.37 11.21 5.37
C VAL A 70 -5.42 10.99 3.87
N ILE A 71 -6.60 10.77 3.27
CA ILE A 71 -6.76 10.62 1.82
C ILE A 71 -6.30 11.87 1.06
N TYR A 72 -6.55 13.08 1.57
CA TYR A 72 -6.03 14.28 0.93
C TYR A 72 -4.51 14.41 1.06
N LEU A 73 -3.94 14.07 2.21
CA LEU A 73 -2.49 14.03 2.39
C LEU A 73 -1.87 13.03 1.43
N ASP A 74 -2.46 11.85 1.32
CA ASP A 74 -2.09 10.77 0.42
C ASP A 74 -2.10 11.24 -1.04
N ALA A 75 -3.22 11.83 -1.48
CA ALA A 75 -3.34 12.36 -2.84
C ALA A 75 -2.25 13.41 -3.16
N ILE A 76 -1.89 14.26 -2.21
CA ILE A 76 -0.82 15.26 -2.40
C ILE A 76 0.54 14.55 -2.52
N LEU A 77 0.85 13.64 -1.60
CA LEU A 77 2.15 12.98 -1.55
C LEU A 77 2.34 12.03 -2.73
N TYR A 78 1.37 11.18 -3.04
CA TYR A 78 1.49 10.22 -4.14
C TYR A 78 1.42 10.87 -5.53
N LEU A 79 0.58 11.86 -5.74
CA LEU A 79 0.56 12.53 -7.04
C LEU A 79 1.81 13.39 -7.27
N THR A 80 2.43 13.89 -6.21
CA THR A 80 3.71 14.59 -6.30
C THR A 80 4.88 13.61 -6.36
N GLY A 81 4.90 12.64 -5.45
CA GLY A 81 5.90 11.58 -5.34
C GLY A 81 5.95 10.70 -6.57
N GLY A 82 4.80 10.30 -7.10
CA GLY A 82 4.71 9.52 -8.33
C GLY A 82 5.41 10.15 -9.52
N ILE A 83 5.45 11.50 -9.59
CA ILE A 83 6.18 12.23 -10.64
C ILE A 83 7.66 12.36 -10.27
N VAL A 84 7.96 12.93 -9.11
CA VAL A 84 9.33 13.27 -8.70
C VAL A 84 10.10 12.04 -8.23
N GLY A 85 9.42 11.13 -7.54
CA GLY A 85 9.96 9.89 -6.97
C GLY A 85 10.53 8.93 -8.02
N THR A 86 10.03 8.95 -9.25
CA THR A 86 10.52 8.06 -10.33
C THR A 86 12.04 8.06 -10.49
N GLY A 87 12.71 9.15 -10.13
CA GLY A 87 14.17 9.28 -10.23
C GLY A 87 14.96 8.20 -9.50
N HIS A 88 14.40 7.56 -8.47
CA HIS A 88 15.08 6.47 -7.77
C HIS A 88 15.23 5.19 -8.60
N HIS A 89 14.45 4.99 -9.65
CA HIS A 89 14.62 3.89 -10.59
C HIS A 89 15.70 4.15 -11.65
N TRP A 90 16.22 5.38 -11.73
CA TRP A 90 17.10 5.84 -12.81
C TRP A 90 18.55 6.00 -12.39
N TYR A 91 19.02 5.26 -11.39
CA TYR A 91 20.38 5.37 -10.88
C TYR A 91 21.44 5.28 -11.99
N PHE A 92 21.32 4.29 -12.88
CA PHE A 92 22.28 4.01 -13.93
C PHE A 92 21.97 4.73 -15.26
N THR A 93 20.96 5.61 -15.32
CA THR A 93 20.58 6.34 -16.53
C THR A 93 21.28 7.70 -16.67
N GLY A 94 22.19 8.05 -15.74
CA GLY A 94 22.90 9.30 -15.75
C GLY A 94 22.15 10.48 -15.12
N GLN A 95 21.19 10.20 -14.24
CA GLN A 95 20.47 11.25 -13.50
C GLN A 95 21.42 12.03 -12.57
N GLY A 96 21.18 13.34 -12.44
CA GLY A 96 21.92 14.18 -11.51
C GLY A 96 21.61 13.86 -10.04
N THR A 97 22.59 14.08 -9.17
CA THR A 97 22.47 13.80 -7.72
C THR A 97 21.31 14.52 -7.04
N LEU A 98 20.98 15.74 -7.49
CA LEU A 98 19.83 16.50 -6.98
C LEU A 98 18.51 15.75 -7.26
N ASN A 99 18.32 15.28 -8.49
CA ASN A 99 17.11 14.55 -8.87
C ASN A 99 16.99 13.24 -8.09
N MET A 100 18.09 12.51 -7.90
CA MET A 100 18.12 11.29 -7.11
C MET A 100 17.80 11.56 -5.63
N GLY A 101 18.36 12.61 -5.04
CA GLY A 101 18.08 12.99 -3.65
C GLY A 101 16.62 13.39 -3.43
N LEU A 102 16.04 14.16 -4.35
CA LEU A 102 14.64 14.53 -4.32
C LEU A 102 13.75 13.28 -4.47
N ALA A 103 14.07 12.42 -5.42
CA ALA A 103 13.30 11.19 -5.66
C ALA A 103 13.27 10.27 -4.43
N ALA A 104 14.42 10.05 -3.80
CA ALA A 104 14.51 9.26 -2.57
C ALA A 104 13.71 9.89 -1.42
N SER A 105 13.72 11.21 -1.30
CA SER A 105 12.97 11.93 -0.27
C SER A 105 11.46 11.84 -0.47
N PHE A 106 10.98 11.98 -1.68
CA PHE A 106 9.55 11.86 -1.99
C PHE A 106 9.07 10.43 -1.82
N SER A 107 9.83 9.44 -2.28
CA SER A 107 9.50 8.03 -2.08
C SER A 107 9.38 7.68 -0.59
N ALA A 108 10.27 8.21 0.26
CA ALA A 108 10.17 8.02 1.71
C ALA A 108 8.91 8.63 2.35
N LEU A 109 8.35 9.68 1.76
CA LEU A 109 7.14 10.35 2.28
C LEU A 109 5.83 9.62 1.91
N GLU A 110 5.83 8.82 0.88
CA GLU A 110 4.64 8.11 0.39
C GLU A 110 4.05 7.15 1.42
N VAL A 111 4.88 6.52 2.24
CA VAL A 111 4.44 5.60 3.30
C VAL A 111 3.67 6.28 4.45
N VAL A 112 3.82 7.59 4.62
CA VAL A 112 3.34 8.32 5.80
C VAL A 112 1.81 8.29 5.94
N PRO A 113 0.98 8.55 4.91
CA PRO A 113 -0.48 8.62 5.09
C PRO A 113 -1.09 7.33 5.61
N LEU A 114 -0.79 6.21 4.96
CA LEU A 114 -1.34 4.91 5.34
C LEU A 114 -0.80 4.45 6.70
N THR A 115 0.45 4.77 7.03
CA THR A 115 1.02 4.50 8.36
C THR A 115 0.28 5.27 9.45
N LEU A 116 0.03 6.56 9.28
CA LEU A 116 -0.73 7.37 10.24
C LEU A 116 -2.15 6.82 10.43
N LEU A 117 -2.82 6.46 9.35
CA LEU A 117 -4.15 5.89 9.40
C LEU A 117 -4.19 4.55 10.15
N THR A 118 -3.17 3.72 9.95
CA THR A 118 -3.04 2.42 10.64
C THR A 118 -2.75 2.61 12.12
N LEU A 119 -1.96 3.60 12.51
CA LEU A 119 -1.69 3.92 13.91
C LEU A 119 -2.96 4.40 14.62
N ASP A 120 -3.77 5.24 13.99
CA ASP A 120 -5.06 5.67 14.53
C ASP A 120 -6.01 4.47 14.73
N ALA A 121 -6.05 3.55 13.77
CA ALA A 121 -6.85 2.33 13.87
C ALA A 121 -6.33 1.39 14.97
N TRP A 122 -5.02 1.27 15.12
CA TRP A 122 -4.38 0.51 16.20
C TRP A 122 -4.68 1.06 17.59
N ASP A 123 -4.62 2.37 17.74
CA ASP A 123 -4.95 3.03 19.01
C ASP A 123 -6.42 2.80 19.39
N PHE A 124 -7.33 2.78 18.41
CA PHE A 124 -8.72 2.42 18.65
C PHE A 124 -8.85 0.99 19.24
N ILE A 125 -8.16 0.00 18.68
CA ILE A 125 -8.17 -1.38 19.17
C ILE A 125 -7.67 -1.42 20.62
N ARG A 126 -6.51 -0.82 20.89
CA ARG A 126 -5.89 -0.82 22.23
C ARG A 126 -6.73 -0.13 23.29
N LEU A 127 -7.35 1.00 22.94
CA LEU A 127 -8.19 1.76 23.87
C LEU A 127 -9.50 1.03 24.17
N ARG A 128 -10.02 0.30 23.20
CA ARG A 128 -11.23 -0.49 23.35
C ARG A 128 -11.02 -1.67 24.29
N GLU A 129 -9.96 -2.42 24.15
CA GLU A 129 -9.60 -3.53 25.05
C GLU A 129 -9.53 -3.10 26.51
N ARG A 130 -9.16 -1.84 26.78
CA ARG A 130 -9.06 -1.29 28.13
C ARG A 130 -10.38 -0.77 28.71
N ARG A 131 -11.40 -0.54 27.88
CA ARG A 131 -12.62 0.19 28.31
C ARG A 131 -13.85 -0.68 28.46
N CYS A 132 -13.83 -1.92 28.01
CA CYS A 132 -15.08 -2.66 27.86
C CYS A 132 -14.93 -4.13 28.20
N GLU A 133 -15.02 -4.49 29.50
CA GLU A 133 -15.12 -5.89 29.94
C GLU A 133 -16.51 -6.51 29.65
N ASP A 134 -17.58 -5.70 29.56
CA ASP A 134 -18.97 -6.16 29.41
C ASP A 134 -19.67 -5.71 28.11
N CYS A 135 -18.95 -5.21 27.10
CA CYS A 135 -19.59 -4.80 25.86
C CYS A 135 -19.99 -5.98 24.98
N GLN A 136 -21.24 -5.96 24.51
CA GLN A 136 -21.67 -6.89 23.45
C GLN A 136 -20.72 -6.82 22.25
N ALA A 137 -20.45 -7.99 21.63
CA ALA A 137 -19.62 -8.08 20.44
C ALA A 137 -20.07 -7.08 19.38
N SER A 138 -19.24 -6.08 19.12
CA SER A 138 -19.55 -5.03 18.14
C SER A 138 -19.41 -5.57 16.71
N PHE A 139 -19.83 -4.75 15.74
CA PHE A 139 -19.61 -5.07 14.33
C PHE A 139 -18.12 -5.33 14.02
N ALA A 140 -17.22 -4.58 14.64
CA ALA A 140 -15.77 -4.79 14.52
C ALA A 140 -15.31 -6.15 15.04
N ASP A 141 -15.89 -6.65 16.17
CA ASP A 141 -15.50 -7.95 16.74
C ASP A 141 -15.84 -9.10 15.80
N ARG A 142 -16.98 -9.01 15.14
CA ARG A 142 -17.37 -10.03 14.16
C ARG A 142 -16.46 -10.06 12.93
N HIS A 143 -15.74 -8.97 12.66
CA HIS A 143 -14.84 -8.81 11.50
C HIS A 143 -13.37 -8.76 11.89
N HIS A 144 -12.99 -9.32 13.06
CA HIS A 144 -11.61 -9.23 13.58
C HIS A 144 -10.54 -9.75 12.61
N TRP A 145 -10.80 -10.82 11.86
CA TRP A 145 -9.87 -11.31 10.85
C TRP A 145 -9.65 -10.31 9.70
N ALA A 146 -10.70 -9.64 9.25
CA ALA A 146 -10.53 -8.55 8.28
C ALA A 146 -9.68 -7.42 8.87
N ILE A 147 -9.85 -7.11 10.15
CA ILE A 147 -9.04 -6.12 10.86
C ILE A 147 -7.58 -6.56 10.94
N TYR A 148 -7.29 -7.83 11.26
CA TYR A 148 -5.92 -8.33 11.28
C TYR A 148 -5.24 -8.22 9.92
N PHE A 149 -5.92 -8.59 8.84
CA PHE A 149 -5.39 -8.39 7.49
C PHE A 149 -5.18 -6.90 7.15
N LEU A 150 -6.06 -5.99 7.58
CA LEU A 150 -5.86 -4.54 7.42
C LEU A 150 -4.68 -4.01 8.25
N MET A 151 -4.46 -4.55 9.46
CA MET A 151 -3.27 -4.23 10.24
C MET A 151 -1.99 -4.73 9.56
N ALA A 152 -2.05 -5.91 8.94
CA ALA A 152 -0.97 -6.44 8.14
C ALA A 152 -0.64 -5.56 6.92
N VAL A 153 -1.67 -5.00 6.26
CA VAL A 153 -1.47 -3.98 5.20
C VAL A 153 -0.63 -2.82 5.72
N GLY A 154 -1.00 -2.26 6.88
CA GLY A 154 -0.24 -1.15 7.48
C GLY A 154 1.19 -1.54 7.87
N PHE A 155 1.39 -2.73 8.41
CA PHE A 155 2.72 -3.24 8.74
C PHE A 155 3.60 -3.37 7.48
N TRP A 156 3.11 -4.02 6.44
CA TRP A 156 3.87 -4.22 5.21
C TRP A 156 4.06 -2.91 4.43
N ASN A 157 3.10 -1.97 4.52
CA ASN A 157 3.27 -0.63 3.98
C ASN A 157 4.44 0.08 4.67
N PHE A 158 4.51 0.03 6.00
CA PHE A 158 5.59 0.67 6.74
C PHE A 158 6.94 -0.03 6.52
N VAL A 159 7.01 -1.35 6.72
CA VAL A 159 8.27 -2.10 6.65
C VAL A 159 8.69 -2.36 5.20
N GLY A 160 7.78 -2.91 4.39
CA GLY A 160 8.08 -3.38 3.05
C GLY A 160 8.17 -2.26 2.01
N ALA A 161 7.16 -1.40 1.96
CA ALA A 161 7.17 -0.26 1.04
C ALA A 161 8.02 0.90 1.60
N GLY A 162 7.80 1.29 2.85
CA GLY A 162 8.42 2.47 3.45
C GLY A 162 9.88 2.28 3.80
N VAL A 163 10.18 1.55 4.88
CA VAL A 163 11.57 1.43 5.39
C VAL A 163 12.47 0.76 4.36
N PHE A 164 12.02 -0.34 3.79
CA PHE A 164 12.81 -1.09 2.81
C PHE A 164 12.96 -0.31 1.49
N GLY A 165 11.89 0.31 1.00
CA GLY A 165 11.91 1.18 -0.17
C GLY A 165 12.83 2.38 0.01
N PHE A 166 12.77 3.07 1.16
CA PHE A 166 13.69 4.15 1.47
C PHE A 166 15.15 3.69 1.45
N LEU A 167 15.45 2.56 2.11
CA LEU A 167 16.84 2.06 2.19
C LEU A 167 17.41 1.75 0.81
N ILE A 168 16.67 1.08 -0.07
CA ILE A 168 17.16 0.75 -1.43
C ILE A 168 17.28 1.98 -2.33
N ASN A 169 16.59 3.07 -2.01
CA ASN A 169 16.62 4.32 -2.77
C ASN A 169 17.77 5.25 -2.37
N LEU A 170 18.48 4.95 -1.28
CA LEU A 170 19.68 5.69 -0.94
C LEU A 170 20.75 5.47 -2.01
N PRO A 171 21.37 6.54 -2.56
CA PRO A 171 22.25 6.41 -3.73
C PRO A 171 23.36 5.36 -3.59
N ILE A 172 23.99 5.27 -2.42
CA ILE A 172 25.04 4.28 -2.19
C ILE A 172 24.50 2.85 -2.10
N VAL A 173 23.33 2.66 -1.50
CA VAL A 173 22.67 1.35 -1.41
C VAL A 173 22.17 0.93 -2.78
N SER A 174 21.53 1.85 -3.52
CA SER A 174 21.01 1.61 -4.87
C SER A 174 22.12 1.15 -5.84
N TYR A 175 23.35 1.66 -5.68
CA TYR A 175 24.47 1.22 -6.49
C TYR A 175 24.75 -0.30 -6.36
N PHE A 176 24.65 -0.86 -5.16
CA PHE A 176 24.92 -2.28 -4.91
C PHE A 176 23.67 -3.15 -5.02
N GLU A 177 22.50 -2.60 -4.84
CA GLU A 177 21.24 -3.30 -4.68
C GLU A 177 20.49 -3.46 -6.01
N MET A 178 20.51 -2.44 -6.87
CA MET A 178 19.72 -2.41 -8.09
C MET A 178 20.04 -3.59 -9.01
N GLY A 179 18.98 -4.31 -9.41
CA GLY A 179 19.09 -5.52 -10.21
C GLY A 179 19.41 -6.80 -9.42
N THR A 180 19.50 -6.72 -8.09
CA THR A 180 19.63 -7.90 -7.22
C THR A 180 18.28 -8.43 -6.74
N ALA A 181 18.29 -9.53 -5.99
CA ALA A 181 17.09 -10.07 -5.36
C ALA A 181 16.46 -9.12 -4.31
N LEU A 182 17.22 -8.14 -3.80
CA LEU A 182 16.72 -7.15 -2.84
C LEU A 182 15.65 -6.24 -3.47
N THR A 183 15.85 -5.79 -4.74
CA THR A 183 14.84 -5.04 -5.48
C THR A 183 13.54 -5.82 -5.60
N SER A 184 13.63 -7.11 -5.99
CA SER A 184 12.47 -7.97 -6.09
C SER A 184 11.79 -8.21 -4.74
N ASN A 185 12.56 -8.34 -3.66
CA ASN A 185 12.05 -8.53 -2.32
C ASN A 185 11.24 -7.31 -1.85
N HIS A 186 11.76 -6.09 -2.09
CA HIS A 186 11.00 -4.86 -1.85
C HIS A 186 9.67 -4.86 -2.62
N GLY A 187 9.72 -5.15 -3.93
CA GLY A 187 8.53 -5.21 -4.77
C GLY A 187 7.49 -6.23 -4.27
N HIS A 188 7.92 -7.41 -3.84
CA HIS A 188 7.00 -8.41 -3.28
C HIS A 188 6.44 -8.00 -1.92
N ALA A 189 7.24 -7.41 -1.05
CA ALA A 189 6.79 -6.92 0.25
C ALA A 189 5.77 -5.78 0.10
N ALA A 190 5.99 -4.87 -0.84
CA ALA A 190 5.04 -3.80 -1.15
C ALA A 190 3.77 -4.36 -1.84
N LEU A 191 3.92 -5.11 -2.94
CA LEU A 191 2.77 -5.56 -3.73
C LEU A 191 1.94 -6.63 -3.00
N PHE A 192 2.55 -7.71 -2.54
CA PHE A 192 1.81 -8.75 -1.84
C PHE A 192 1.45 -8.33 -0.41
N GLY A 193 2.40 -7.71 0.30
CA GLY A 193 2.18 -7.26 1.68
C GLY A 193 1.10 -6.17 1.80
N VAL A 194 1.01 -5.24 0.86
CA VAL A 194 -0.04 -4.21 0.87
C VAL A 194 -1.26 -4.68 0.09
N PHE A 195 -1.14 -4.86 -1.22
CA PHE A 195 -2.31 -5.11 -2.06
C PHE A 195 -2.87 -6.53 -1.91
N GLY A 196 -2.02 -7.53 -1.70
CA GLY A 196 -2.46 -8.91 -1.45
C GLY A 196 -3.20 -9.01 -0.11
N MET A 197 -2.64 -8.45 0.97
CA MET A 197 -3.30 -8.45 2.27
C MET A 197 -4.59 -7.62 2.25
N LEU A 198 -4.64 -6.52 1.51
CA LEU A 198 -5.86 -5.73 1.33
C LEU A 198 -6.95 -6.51 0.60
N ALA A 199 -6.60 -7.22 -0.46
CA ALA A 199 -7.54 -8.09 -1.16
C ALA A 199 -8.11 -9.18 -0.24
N LEU A 200 -7.26 -9.80 0.57
CA LEU A 200 -7.68 -10.79 1.56
C LEU A 200 -8.54 -10.18 2.67
N ALA A 201 -8.20 -8.97 3.14
CA ALA A 201 -9.01 -8.26 4.12
C ALA A 201 -10.44 -8.03 3.62
N VAL A 202 -10.58 -7.51 2.39
CA VAL A 202 -11.89 -7.27 1.77
C VAL A 202 -12.64 -8.58 1.53
N LEU A 203 -11.95 -9.62 1.04
CA LEU A 203 -12.54 -10.93 0.82
C LEU A 203 -13.08 -11.53 2.13
N VAL A 204 -12.27 -11.54 3.19
CA VAL A 204 -12.64 -12.05 4.51
C VAL A 204 -13.79 -11.24 5.10
N PHE A 205 -13.79 -9.92 4.94
CA PHE A 205 -14.89 -9.04 5.34
C PHE A 205 -16.20 -9.42 4.64
N CYS A 206 -16.18 -9.56 3.32
CA CYS A 206 -17.35 -9.93 2.53
C CYS A 206 -17.85 -11.34 2.87
N LEU A 207 -16.95 -12.31 3.00
CA LEU A 207 -17.31 -13.68 3.37
C LEU A 207 -17.93 -13.72 4.77
N ARG A 208 -17.39 -12.96 5.73
CA ARG A 208 -17.95 -12.88 7.09
C ARG A 208 -19.37 -12.28 7.08
N ALA A 209 -19.61 -11.28 6.25
CA ALA A 209 -20.93 -10.66 6.13
C ALA A 209 -21.99 -11.60 5.53
N LEU A 210 -21.59 -12.54 4.67
CA LEU A 210 -22.46 -13.48 3.99
C LEU A 210 -22.60 -14.84 4.69
N ALA A 211 -21.58 -15.25 5.43
CA ALA A 211 -21.54 -16.58 6.07
C ALA A 211 -22.44 -16.66 7.30
N ARG A 212 -23.08 -17.82 7.49
CA ARG A 212 -23.72 -18.15 8.75
C ARG A 212 -22.66 -18.40 9.82
N ASP A 213 -22.96 -18.11 11.09
CA ASP A 213 -21.99 -18.23 12.19
C ASP A 213 -21.42 -19.66 12.32
N GLU A 214 -22.23 -20.69 12.12
CA GLU A 214 -21.77 -22.08 12.17
C GLU A 214 -20.74 -22.43 11.09
N VAL A 215 -20.89 -21.86 9.89
CA VAL A 215 -19.96 -22.05 8.77
C VAL A 215 -18.68 -21.25 9.04
N TRP A 216 -18.84 -20.03 9.54
CA TRP A 216 -17.73 -19.17 9.88
C TRP A 216 -16.83 -19.77 10.94
N THR A 217 -17.38 -20.25 12.07
CA THR A 217 -16.61 -20.85 13.16
C THR A 217 -15.77 -22.06 12.69
N ARG A 218 -16.26 -22.82 11.71
CA ARG A 218 -15.47 -23.92 11.12
C ARG A 218 -14.37 -23.44 10.18
N ALA A 219 -14.59 -22.33 9.47
CA ALA A 219 -13.62 -21.74 8.55
C ALA A 219 -12.53 -20.93 9.25
N GLU A 220 -12.84 -20.39 10.43
CA GLU A 220 -12.00 -19.43 11.16
C GLU A 220 -10.58 -19.95 11.42
N ARG A 221 -10.47 -21.23 11.83
CA ARG A 221 -9.15 -21.86 12.00
C ARG A 221 -8.31 -21.87 10.72
N TRP A 222 -8.94 -22.05 9.57
CA TRP A 222 -8.22 -22.04 8.29
C TRP A 222 -7.82 -20.62 7.88
N ILE A 223 -8.64 -19.64 8.21
CA ILE A 223 -8.31 -18.22 8.01
C ILE A 223 -7.10 -17.83 8.88
N GLU A 224 -7.10 -18.26 10.15
CA GLU A 224 -5.97 -18.07 11.06
C GLU A 224 -4.67 -18.70 10.54
N ILE A 225 -4.73 -19.98 10.14
CA ILE A 225 -3.56 -20.67 9.57
C ILE A 225 -3.09 -19.96 8.29
N GLY A 226 -4.01 -19.55 7.44
CA GLY A 226 -3.70 -18.79 6.23
C GLY A 226 -3.06 -17.45 6.54
N PHE A 227 -3.57 -16.70 7.52
CA PHE A 227 -3.00 -15.45 7.96
C PHE A 227 -1.53 -15.59 8.41
N TRP A 228 -1.27 -16.51 9.34
CA TRP A 228 0.09 -16.74 9.85
C TRP A 228 1.02 -17.37 8.82
N GLY A 229 0.49 -18.18 7.91
CA GLY A 229 1.28 -18.79 6.83
C GLY A 229 1.70 -17.82 5.73
N LEU A 230 1.03 -16.68 5.61
CA LEU A 230 1.34 -15.64 4.63
C LEU A 230 2.27 -14.54 5.18
N HIS A 231 2.46 -14.49 6.50
CA HIS A 231 3.37 -13.59 7.20
C HIS A 231 4.73 -14.23 7.48
#